data_e755bfc97780f85ab4acde67d25eb389
#
_entry.id   e755bfc97780f85ab4acde67d25eb389
#
_cell.length_a   1.000
_cell.length_b   1.000
_cell.length_c   1.000
_cell.angle_alpha   90.00
_cell.angle_beta   90.00
_cell.angle_gamma   90.00
#
_symmetry.space_group_name_H-M   'P 1'
#
loop_
_entity.id
_entity.type
_entity.pdbx_description
1 polymer ?
#
loop_
_entity_poly.entity_id
_entity_poly.type
_entity_poly.pdbx_seq_one_letter_code
_entity_poly.pdbx_strand_id
1 'polypeptide(L)'
;VFYPVARGKYFASIEGDDYWCDPHKLQLQVDFLESHPEYAACVHNTVIHTCGSAEPDRPYITALSGDRDVDFETVMLGMGKAYHTSSLMARRELMIDPPKFYYTAYSYGFGDQPRAVWFALNGGIRFIDRPMSVYRVRSNPQSWSSNLDRHYTQLKRFVQGELAMIDDLMPFLSGENVEIAKD
;
A
#
# COMPACT_ATOMS: atom_id res chain seq x y z
N VAL A 1 4.07 -17.05 2.85
CA VAL A 1 4.47 -15.70 3.26
C VAL A 1 5.85 -15.77 3.88
N PHE A 2 6.82 -14.99 3.38
CA PHE A 2 8.25 -15.06 3.77
C PHE A 2 8.61 -14.11 4.93
N TYR A 3 7.67 -13.32 5.44
CA TYR A 3 7.95 -12.31 6.46
C TYR A 3 8.64 -12.84 7.74
N PRO A 4 8.22 -13.98 8.31
CA PRO A 4 8.87 -14.48 9.53
C PRO A 4 10.34 -14.88 9.36
N VAL A 5 10.78 -15.26 8.15
CA VAL A 5 12.15 -15.70 7.89
C VAL A 5 13.08 -14.57 7.43
N ALA A 6 12.54 -13.41 7.10
CA ALA A 6 13.33 -12.25 6.72
C ALA A 6 14.06 -11.68 7.95
N ARG A 7 15.33 -11.29 7.79
CA ARG A 7 16.23 -10.86 8.87
C ARG A 7 16.52 -9.36 8.89
N GLY A 8 16.10 -8.65 7.82
CA GLY A 8 16.30 -7.20 7.72
C GLY A 8 15.48 -6.44 8.74
N LYS A 9 15.92 -5.27 9.16
CA LYS A 9 15.19 -4.35 10.04
C LYS A 9 13.95 -3.78 9.35
N TYR A 10 14.00 -3.65 8.04
CA TYR A 10 12.93 -3.11 7.19
C TYR A 10 12.55 -4.08 6.10
N PHE A 11 11.29 -3.96 5.65
CA PHE A 11 10.78 -4.54 4.42
C PHE A 11 10.66 -3.47 3.35
N ALA A 12 11.18 -3.75 2.16
CA ALA A 12 10.87 -3.01 0.94
C ALA A 12 10.26 -3.99 -0.06
N SER A 13 9.08 -3.66 -0.59
CA SER A 13 8.38 -4.51 -1.55
C SER A 13 8.52 -4.01 -2.98
N ILE A 14 8.49 -4.95 -3.91
CA ILE A 14 8.39 -4.69 -5.35
C ILE A 14 7.72 -5.88 -6.01
N GLU A 15 6.88 -5.63 -7.00
CA GLU A 15 6.27 -6.66 -7.84
C GLU A 15 7.22 -7.02 -8.99
N GLY A 16 7.14 -8.26 -9.46
CA GLY A 16 8.14 -8.80 -10.40
C GLY A 16 8.13 -8.17 -11.80
N ASP A 17 7.10 -7.40 -12.13
CA ASP A 17 6.93 -6.67 -13.38
C ASP A 17 7.22 -5.16 -13.27
N ASP A 18 7.54 -4.67 -12.07
CA ASP A 18 7.91 -3.30 -11.79
C ASP A 18 9.41 -3.13 -11.55
N TYR A 19 9.88 -1.90 -11.41
CA TYR A 19 11.27 -1.62 -11.05
C TYR A 19 11.44 -0.31 -10.28
N TRP A 20 12.50 -0.25 -9.46
CA TRP A 20 12.95 0.98 -8.83
C TRP A 20 13.83 1.76 -9.80
N CYS A 21 13.54 3.05 -9.97
CA CYS A 21 14.23 3.92 -10.91
C CYS A 21 15.17 4.93 -10.24
N ASP A 22 15.16 5.02 -8.91
CA ASP A 22 16.05 5.89 -8.14
C ASP A 22 17.05 5.06 -7.34
N PRO A 23 18.36 5.19 -7.58
CA PRO A 23 19.38 4.43 -6.86
C PRO A 23 19.47 4.78 -5.37
N HIS A 24 18.93 5.92 -4.95
CA HIS A 24 18.93 6.38 -3.56
C HIS A 24 17.66 5.99 -2.78
N LYS A 25 16.68 5.37 -3.44
CA LYS A 25 15.39 5.03 -2.83
C LYS A 25 15.53 4.33 -1.47
N LEU A 26 16.26 3.24 -1.41
CA LEU A 26 16.38 2.45 -0.18
C LEU A 26 17.08 3.25 0.93
N GLN A 27 18.14 3.99 0.58
CA GLN A 27 18.87 4.79 1.55
C GLN A 27 18.00 5.93 2.11
N LEU A 28 17.29 6.67 1.25
CA LEU A 28 16.40 7.74 1.69
C LEU A 28 15.31 7.24 2.65
N GLN A 29 14.72 6.09 2.34
CA GLN A 29 13.67 5.51 3.18
C GLN A 29 14.22 4.96 4.50
N VAL A 30 15.41 4.36 4.49
CA VAL A 30 16.10 3.91 5.71
C VAL A 30 16.45 5.10 6.58
N ASP A 31 17.09 6.13 6.03
CA ASP A 31 17.49 7.34 6.77
C ASP A 31 16.28 8.02 7.42
N PHE A 32 15.17 8.08 6.69
CA PHE A 32 13.93 8.60 7.25
C PHE A 32 13.46 7.76 8.44
N LEU A 33 13.30 6.44 8.27
CA LEU A 33 12.79 5.57 9.34
C LEU A 33 13.77 5.43 10.54
N GLU A 34 15.07 5.59 10.32
CA GLU A 34 16.05 5.63 11.44
C GLU A 34 15.95 6.92 12.25
N SER A 35 15.72 8.06 11.58
CA SER A 35 15.58 9.35 12.24
C SER A 35 14.20 9.60 12.84
N HIS A 36 13.19 8.81 12.47
CA HIS A 36 11.80 8.95 12.89
C HIS A 36 11.24 7.60 13.40
N PRO A 37 11.63 7.18 14.62
CA PRO A 37 11.22 5.89 15.16
C PRO A 37 9.71 5.76 15.41
N GLU A 38 8.98 6.87 15.42
CA GLU A 38 7.53 6.93 15.57
C GLU A 38 6.76 6.45 14.33
N TYR A 39 7.36 6.48 13.14
CA TYR A 39 6.67 6.03 11.91
C TYR A 39 6.78 4.52 11.71
N ALA A 40 5.66 3.91 11.33
CA ALA A 40 5.55 2.49 10.95
C ALA A 40 6.16 2.20 9.58
N ALA A 41 5.95 3.12 8.64
CA ALA A 41 6.34 2.96 7.25
C ALA A 41 6.61 4.31 6.57
N CYS A 42 7.29 4.26 5.44
CA CYS A 42 7.32 5.34 4.48
C CYS A 42 7.09 4.82 3.06
N VAL A 43 6.48 5.67 2.25
CA VAL A 43 6.14 5.42 0.85
C VAL A 43 6.58 6.60 0.00
N HIS A 44 6.61 6.42 -1.30
CA HIS A 44 6.96 7.51 -2.21
C HIS A 44 6.04 7.50 -3.44
N ASN A 45 6.15 8.52 -4.29
CA ASN A 45 5.41 8.54 -5.53
C ASN A 45 5.98 7.52 -6.52
N THR A 46 5.12 7.00 -7.39
CA THR A 46 5.44 6.00 -8.42
C THR A 46 5.02 6.57 -9.78
N VAL A 47 5.79 6.28 -10.80
CA VAL A 47 5.44 6.62 -12.19
C VAL A 47 4.64 5.47 -12.80
N ILE A 48 3.53 5.78 -13.47
CA ILE A 48 2.82 4.81 -14.30
C ILE A 48 3.37 4.89 -15.72
N HIS A 49 3.88 3.76 -16.19
CA HIS A 49 4.34 3.56 -17.57
C HIS A 49 3.42 2.58 -18.29
N THR A 50 2.71 3.03 -19.32
CA THR A 50 1.84 2.16 -20.13
C THR A 50 2.65 1.57 -21.29
N CYS A 51 3.02 0.30 -21.18
CA CYS A 51 3.83 -0.39 -22.16
C CYS A 51 3.15 -0.42 -23.53
N GLY A 52 3.85 0.07 -24.57
CA GLY A 52 3.34 0.10 -25.93
C GLY A 52 2.40 1.29 -26.24
N SER A 53 2.20 2.19 -25.29
CA SER A 53 1.49 3.46 -25.52
C SER A 53 2.48 4.58 -25.90
N ALA A 54 2.02 5.51 -26.71
CA ALA A 54 2.72 6.77 -26.98
C ALA A 54 2.39 7.87 -25.93
N GLU A 55 1.50 7.58 -25.00
CA GLU A 55 1.17 8.53 -23.93
C GLU A 55 2.34 8.70 -22.97
N PRO A 56 2.56 9.93 -22.44
CA PRO A 56 3.62 10.18 -21.49
C PRO A 56 3.35 9.46 -20.16
N ASP A 57 4.43 9.14 -19.48
CA ASP A 57 4.38 8.63 -18.11
C ASP A 57 3.70 9.65 -17.19
N ARG A 58 2.96 9.15 -16.19
CA ARG A 58 2.22 9.99 -15.25
C ARG A 58 2.40 9.52 -13.80
N PRO A 59 2.28 10.40 -12.80
CA PRO A 59 2.36 9.98 -11.41
C PRO A 59 1.18 9.07 -11.03
N TYR A 60 1.45 8.09 -10.18
CA TYR A 60 0.44 7.18 -9.61
C TYR A 60 -0.45 7.93 -8.62
N ILE A 61 0.17 8.68 -7.69
CA ILE A 61 -0.52 9.50 -6.70
C ILE A 61 -0.50 10.95 -7.20
N THR A 62 -1.68 11.51 -7.41
CA THR A 62 -1.89 12.89 -7.83
C THR A 62 -2.59 13.73 -6.76
N ALA A 63 -3.23 13.08 -5.78
CA ALA A 63 -3.95 13.75 -4.70
C ALA A 63 -3.01 14.27 -3.59
N LEU A 64 -1.83 13.68 -3.44
CA LEU A 64 -0.83 14.11 -2.47
C LEU A 64 0.24 14.94 -3.18
N SER A 65 0.55 16.12 -2.64
CA SER A 65 1.64 16.97 -3.11
C SER A 65 2.52 17.38 -1.94
N GLY A 66 3.82 17.39 -2.16
CA GLY A 66 4.82 17.60 -1.11
C GLY A 66 4.90 16.45 -0.10
N ASP A 67 5.99 16.41 0.63
CA ASP A 67 6.20 15.42 1.69
C ASP A 67 5.19 15.62 2.82
N ARG A 68 4.43 14.56 3.15
CA ARG A 68 3.36 14.62 4.16
C ARG A 68 3.07 13.26 4.78
N ASP A 69 2.27 13.29 5.83
CA ASP A 69 1.71 12.05 6.39
C ASP A 69 0.50 11.61 5.60
N VAL A 70 0.36 10.29 5.48
CA VAL A 70 -0.85 9.65 4.94
C VAL A 70 -1.75 9.36 6.12
N ASP A 71 -2.88 10.06 6.21
CA ASP A 71 -3.82 9.90 7.29
C ASP A 71 -4.65 8.62 7.19
N PHE A 72 -5.33 8.27 8.29
CA PHE A 72 -6.14 7.07 8.36
C PHE A 72 -7.32 7.09 7.37
N GLU A 73 -7.94 8.24 7.15
CA GLU A 73 -9.03 8.42 6.20
C GLU A 73 -8.57 8.13 4.77
N THR A 74 -7.44 8.69 4.35
CA THR A 74 -6.85 8.40 3.02
C THR A 74 -6.59 6.91 2.83
N VAL A 75 -6.17 6.21 3.88
CA VAL A 75 -5.90 4.77 3.82
C VAL A 75 -7.19 3.97 3.73
N MET A 76 -8.21 4.31 4.52
CA MET A 76 -9.50 3.61 4.55
C MET A 76 -10.30 3.84 3.27
N LEU A 77 -10.50 5.09 2.88
CA LEU A 77 -11.33 5.46 1.73
C LEU A 77 -10.60 5.35 0.40
N GLY A 78 -9.28 5.34 0.42
CA GLY A 78 -8.43 5.22 -0.77
C GLY A 78 -8.47 3.86 -1.45
N MET A 79 -9.08 2.83 -0.86
CA MET A 79 -9.22 1.48 -1.41
C MET A 79 -7.90 0.93 -1.99
N GLY A 80 -6.82 1.02 -1.23
CA GLY A 80 -5.48 0.60 -1.66
C GLY A 80 -4.72 1.58 -2.58
N LYS A 81 -5.27 2.77 -2.83
CA LYS A 81 -4.65 3.81 -3.67
C LYS A 81 -3.81 4.82 -2.89
N ALA A 82 -3.67 4.65 -1.59
CA ALA A 82 -2.85 5.54 -0.77
C ALA A 82 -1.37 5.55 -1.19
N TYR A 83 -0.90 4.45 -1.75
CA TYR A 83 0.44 4.31 -2.34
C TYR A 83 0.50 3.10 -3.28
N HIS A 84 1.52 3.00 -4.11
CA HIS A 84 1.82 1.79 -4.90
C HIS A 84 2.73 0.84 -4.11
N THR A 85 2.49 -0.48 -4.19
CA THR A 85 3.24 -1.51 -3.45
C THR A 85 4.76 -1.36 -3.61
N SER A 86 5.25 -1.01 -4.81
CA SER A 86 6.68 -0.83 -5.09
C SER A 86 7.32 0.35 -4.36
N SER A 87 6.52 1.25 -3.78
CA SER A 87 7.00 2.41 -3.03
C SER A 87 7.27 2.13 -1.55
N LEU A 88 6.68 1.07 -1.02
CA LEU A 88 6.65 0.80 0.41
C LEU A 88 8.01 0.41 0.98
N MET A 89 8.36 1.01 2.11
CA MET A 89 9.28 0.48 3.11
C MET A 89 8.64 0.56 4.49
N ALA A 90 8.67 -0.54 5.24
CA ALA A 90 8.03 -0.65 6.55
C ALA A 90 8.93 -1.36 7.57
N ARG A 91 8.65 -1.11 8.87
CA ARG A 91 9.33 -1.82 9.96
C ARG A 91 8.96 -3.29 9.97
N ARG A 92 9.97 -4.13 10.08
CA ARG A 92 9.81 -5.59 10.02
C ARG A 92 8.88 -6.12 11.12
N GLU A 93 8.97 -5.60 12.34
CA GLU A 93 8.17 -6.06 13.47
C GLU A 93 6.66 -6.02 13.20
N LEU A 94 6.19 -5.05 12.42
CA LEU A 94 4.78 -4.91 12.07
C LEU A 94 4.32 -5.90 10.99
N MET A 95 5.26 -6.58 10.33
CA MET A 95 4.99 -7.53 9.25
C MET A 95 5.06 -9.00 9.68
N ILE A 96 5.63 -9.29 10.86
CA ILE A 96 5.88 -10.67 11.31
C ILE A 96 4.60 -11.33 11.78
N ASP A 97 3.81 -10.61 12.58
CA ASP A 97 2.57 -11.11 13.20
C ASP A 97 1.47 -10.03 13.12
N PRO A 98 0.97 -9.76 11.91
CA PRO A 98 -0.10 -8.78 11.75
C PRO A 98 -1.42 -9.32 12.31
N PRO A 99 -2.37 -8.43 12.68
CA PRO A 99 -3.65 -8.82 13.27
C PRO A 99 -4.55 -9.57 12.28
N LYS A 100 -5.62 -10.19 12.84
CA LYS A 100 -6.55 -11.04 12.08
C LYS A 100 -7.13 -10.34 10.85
N PHE A 101 -7.53 -9.06 10.94
CA PHE A 101 -8.13 -8.32 9.83
C PHE A 101 -7.24 -8.28 8.58
N TYR A 102 -5.91 -8.28 8.75
CA TYR A 102 -4.95 -8.37 7.67
C TYR A 102 -5.11 -9.66 6.86
N TYR A 103 -5.25 -10.79 7.54
CA TYR A 103 -5.43 -12.10 6.89
C TYR A 103 -6.83 -12.26 6.31
N THR A 104 -7.83 -11.68 6.96
CA THR A 104 -9.21 -11.67 6.45
C THR A 104 -9.25 -11.01 5.07
N ALA A 105 -8.78 -9.79 4.94
CA ALA A 105 -8.71 -9.09 3.66
C ALA A 105 -7.90 -9.86 2.60
N TYR A 106 -6.75 -10.39 2.99
CA TYR A 106 -5.89 -11.17 2.09
C TYR A 106 -6.59 -12.41 1.52
N SER A 107 -7.46 -13.06 2.28
CA SER A 107 -8.25 -14.22 1.82
C SER A 107 -9.26 -13.87 0.73
N TYR A 108 -9.65 -12.59 0.64
CA TYR A 108 -10.52 -12.07 -0.41
C TYR A 108 -9.75 -11.50 -1.62
N GLY A 109 -8.42 -11.49 -1.56
CA GLY A 109 -7.54 -11.15 -2.68
C GLY A 109 -7.02 -9.72 -2.69
N PHE A 110 -7.08 -9.00 -1.57
CA PHE A 110 -6.45 -7.70 -1.42
C PHE A 110 -5.60 -7.63 -0.14
N GLY A 111 -4.40 -7.09 -0.25
CA GLY A 111 -3.44 -7.07 0.84
C GLY A 111 -2.84 -5.68 1.11
N ASP A 112 -3.02 -4.75 0.18
CA ASP A 112 -2.38 -3.43 0.28
C ASP A 112 -3.09 -2.54 1.30
N GLN A 113 -4.41 -2.47 1.25
CA GLN A 113 -5.21 -1.65 2.17
C GLN A 113 -5.09 -2.11 3.63
N PRO A 114 -5.32 -3.39 4.01
CA PRO A 114 -5.20 -3.80 5.41
C PRO A 114 -3.79 -3.59 5.96
N ARG A 115 -2.78 -3.68 5.12
CA ARG A 115 -1.39 -3.37 5.46
C ARG A 115 -1.21 -1.87 5.72
N ALA A 116 -1.76 -1.02 4.88
CA ALA A 116 -1.74 0.43 5.07
C ALA A 116 -2.50 0.85 6.33
N VAL A 117 -3.69 0.27 6.58
CA VAL A 117 -4.46 0.47 7.82
C VAL A 117 -3.62 0.09 9.04
N TRP A 118 -2.96 -1.07 8.99
CA TRP A 118 -2.11 -1.52 10.10
C TRP A 118 -0.97 -0.55 10.40
N PHE A 119 -0.30 -0.01 9.37
CA PHE A 119 0.74 1.00 9.56
C PHE A 119 0.19 2.32 10.08
N ALA A 120 -0.95 2.78 9.56
CA ALA A 120 -1.58 4.01 10.05
C ALA A 120 -1.94 3.94 11.54
N LEU A 121 -2.34 2.77 12.03
CA LEU A 121 -2.64 2.53 13.45
C LEU A 121 -1.39 2.36 14.33
N ASN A 122 -0.22 2.13 13.76
CA ASN A 122 1.01 1.82 14.49
C ASN A 122 2.15 2.83 14.26
N GLY A 123 1.81 4.10 14.16
CA GLY A 123 2.77 5.21 14.04
C GLY A 123 2.66 6.00 12.74
N GLY A 124 1.83 5.53 11.78
CA GLY A 124 1.55 6.27 10.56
C GLY A 124 2.50 5.95 9.40
N ILE A 125 2.20 6.59 8.28
CA ILE A 125 2.91 6.43 7.02
C ILE A 125 3.37 7.80 6.53
N ARG A 126 4.65 7.95 6.25
CA ARG A 126 5.19 9.14 5.58
C ARG A 126 5.17 8.97 4.07
N PHE A 127 4.58 9.93 3.35
CA PHE A 127 4.70 10.06 1.91
C PHE A 127 5.86 11.00 1.57
N ILE A 128 6.77 10.55 0.72
CA ILE A 128 7.88 11.30 0.14
C ILE A 128 7.49 11.62 -1.31
N ASP A 129 7.29 12.88 -1.63
CA ASP A 129 6.85 13.30 -2.98
C ASP A 129 7.99 13.28 -3.99
N ARG A 130 8.56 12.10 -4.17
CA ARG A 130 9.61 11.84 -5.15
C ARG A 130 9.30 10.52 -5.88
N PRO A 131 9.19 10.50 -7.20
CA PRO A 131 9.00 9.25 -7.95
C PRO A 131 10.28 8.44 -7.93
N MET A 132 10.24 7.26 -7.27
CA MET A 132 11.40 6.38 -7.13
C MET A 132 11.14 4.94 -7.62
N SER A 133 9.93 4.68 -8.17
CA SER A 133 9.60 3.41 -8.83
C SER A 133 8.73 3.65 -10.06
N VAL A 134 8.68 2.64 -10.92
CA VAL A 134 7.85 2.61 -12.11
C VAL A 134 6.91 1.42 -12.05
N TYR A 135 5.60 1.69 -12.11
CA TYR A 135 4.53 0.72 -12.28
C TYR A 135 4.28 0.51 -13.77
N ARG A 136 4.51 -0.69 -14.26
CA ARG A 136 4.34 -1.03 -15.68
C ARG A 136 2.96 -1.60 -15.95
N VAL A 137 2.10 -0.80 -16.53
CA VAL A 137 0.79 -1.25 -17.03
C VAL A 137 0.96 -1.89 -18.42
N ARG A 138 0.58 -3.15 -18.54
CA ARG A 138 0.64 -3.90 -19.80
C ARG A 138 -0.77 -4.17 -20.31
N SER A 139 -1.00 -3.96 -21.60
CA SER A 139 -2.23 -4.36 -22.30
C SER A 139 -2.25 -5.87 -22.53
N ASN A 140 -2.20 -6.66 -21.44
CA ASN A 140 -2.27 -8.11 -21.52
C ASN A 140 -3.61 -8.59 -20.94
N PRO A 141 -4.45 -9.32 -21.70
CA PRO A 141 -5.72 -9.86 -21.19
C PRO A 141 -5.56 -10.78 -19.95
N GLN A 142 -4.36 -11.28 -19.70
CA GLN A 142 -4.04 -12.11 -18.54
C GLN A 142 -3.55 -11.28 -17.33
N SER A 143 -3.29 -9.98 -17.52
CA SER A 143 -2.91 -9.09 -16.43
C SER A 143 -4.08 -8.91 -15.47
N TRP A 144 -3.77 -8.82 -14.17
CA TRP A 144 -4.78 -8.62 -13.13
C TRP A 144 -5.61 -7.35 -13.38
N SER A 145 -4.96 -6.28 -13.85
CA SER A 145 -5.57 -4.97 -14.11
C SER A 145 -6.39 -4.89 -15.41
N SER A 146 -6.28 -5.86 -16.33
CA SER A 146 -6.87 -5.77 -17.68
C SER A 146 -8.14 -6.61 -17.88
N ASN A 147 -8.57 -7.40 -16.88
CA ASN A 147 -9.64 -8.39 -17.08
C ASN A 147 -10.98 -7.89 -16.52
N LEU A 148 -11.73 -7.13 -17.35
CA LEU A 148 -13.02 -6.52 -17.00
C LEU A 148 -14.11 -7.53 -16.59
N ASP A 149 -14.18 -8.71 -17.21
CA ASP A 149 -15.19 -9.73 -16.88
C ASP A 149 -14.98 -10.36 -15.50
N ARG A 150 -13.75 -10.39 -15.04
CA ARG A 150 -13.42 -10.74 -13.65
C ARG A 150 -13.82 -9.64 -12.67
N HIS A 151 -13.96 -8.40 -13.13
CA HIS A 151 -14.19 -7.23 -12.27
C HIS A 151 -15.51 -7.32 -11.49
N TYR A 152 -16.60 -7.81 -12.07
CA TYR A 152 -17.88 -7.87 -11.33
C TYR A 152 -17.87 -8.90 -10.21
N THR A 153 -17.41 -10.12 -10.51
CA THR A 153 -17.27 -11.17 -9.49
C THR A 153 -16.21 -10.80 -8.44
N GLN A 154 -15.12 -10.16 -8.87
CA GLN A 154 -14.10 -9.65 -7.97
C GLN A 154 -14.61 -8.48 -7.15
N LEU A 155 -15.35 -7.52 -7.72
CA LEU A 155 -15.91 -6.40 -6.97
C LEU A 155 -16.81 -6.86 -5.84
N LYS A 156 -17.72 -7.83 -6.12
CA LYS A 156 -18.55 -8.42 -5.07
C LYS A 156 -17.69 -9.07 -3.97
N ARG A 157 -16.64 -9.78 -4.36
CA ARG A 157 -15.72 -10.42 -3.43
C ARG A 157 -14.91 -9.39 -2.62
N PHE A 158 -14.49 -8.29 -3.25
CA PHE A 158 -13.82 -7.20 -2.56
C PHE A 158 -14.73 -6.54 -1.53
N VAL A 159 -15.95 -6.18 -1.89
CA VAL A 159 -16.90 -5.59 -0.94
C VAL A 159 -17.16 -6.51 0.26
N GLN A 160 -17.32 -7.81 0.02
CA GLN A 160 -17.46 -8.77 1.10
C GLN A 160 -16.21 -8.84 1.98
N GLY A 161 -15.03 -8.75 1.38
CA GLY A 161 -13.76 -8.75 2.08
C GLY A 161 -13.53 -7.47 2.89
N GLU A 162 -13.91 -6.32 2.36
CA GLU A 162 -13.90 -5.02 3.05
C GLU A 162 -14.77 -5.08 4.31
N LEU A 163 -16.02 -5.50 4.16
CA LEU A 163 -16.95 -5.60 5.31
C LEU A 163 -16.41 -6.56 6.38
N ALA A 164 -15.92 -7.73 5.97
CA ALA A 164 -15.34 -8.69 6.90
C ALA A 164 -14.05 -8.18 7.57
N MET A 165 -13.24 -7.41 6.83
CA MET A 165 -12.06 -6.75 7.36
C MET A 165 -12.43 -5.68 8.38
N ILE A 166 -13.44 -4.87 8.10
CA ILE A 166 -13.91 -3.80 8.98
C ILE A 166 -14.41 -4.41 10.30
N ASP A 167 -15.21 -5.49 10.25
CA ASP A 167 -15.68 -6.19 11.46
C ASP A 167 -14.51 -6.63 12.36
N ASP A 168 -13.45 -7.20 11.77
CA ASP A 168 -12.24 -7.62 12.49
C ASP A 168 -11.34 -6.43 12.91
N LEU A 169 -11.47 -5.29 12.25
CA LEU A 169 -10.70 -4.07 12.51
C LEU A 169 -11.30 -3.25 13.66
N MET A 170 -12.63 -3.23 13.81
CA MET A 170 -13.33 -2.40 14.80
C MET A 170 -12.74 -2.44 16.22
N PRO A 171 -12.27 -3.58 16.76
CA PRO A 171 -11.67 -3.63 18.09
C PRO A 171 -10.35 -2.82 18.24
N PHE A 172 -9.70 -2.47 17.12
CA PHE A 172 -8.46 -1.70 17.10
C PHE A 172 -8.69 -0.19 16.95
N LEU A 173 -9.93 0.23 16.67
CA LEU A 173 -10.26 1.62 16.39
C LEU A 173 -10.72 2.35 17.66
N SER A 174 -10.47 3.66 17.69
CA SER A 174 -10.95 4.56 18.72
C SER A 174 -11.17 5.96 18.14
N GLY A 175 -12.01 6.76 18.83
CA GLY A 175 -12.27 8.15 18.44
C GLY A 175 -12.82 8.27 17.02
N GLU A 176 -12.32 9.24 16.26
CA GLU A 176 -12.74 9.56 14.90
C GLU A 176 -12.55 8.41 13.92
N ASN A 177 -11.54 7.55 14.12
CA ASN A 177 -11.28 6.41 13.25
C ASN A 177 -12.45 5.41 13.21
N VAL A 178 -13.25 5.32 14.27
CA VAL A 178 -14.46 4.49 14.31
C VAL A 178 -15.51 5.00 13.34
N GLU A 179 -15.70 6.31 13.26
CA GLU A 179 -16.70 6.91 12.35
C GLU A 179 -16.22 6.78 10.89
N ILE A 180 -14.96 7.07 10.61
CA ILE A 180 -14.36 6.89 9.27
C ILE A 180 -14.55 5.45 8.75
N ALA A 181 -14.40 4.44 9.62
CA ALA A 181 -14.54 3.04 9.21
C ALA A 181 -15.99 2.59 8.98
N LYS A 182 -16.99 3.39 9.39
CA LYS A 182 -18.42 3.11 9.18
C LYS A 182 -18.98 3.72 7.91
N ASP A 183 -18.34 4.79 7.38
CA ASP A 183 -18.71 5.49 6.15
C ASP A 183 -18.28 4.69 4.89
#